data_9b0a7340e06cab09b12ca2740b2e1b73
#
_entry.id   9b0a7340e06cab09b12ca2740b2e1b73
#
_cell.length_a   1.000
_cell.length_b   1.000
_cell.length_c   1.000
_cell.angle_alpha   90.00
_cell.angle_beta   90.00
_cell.angle_gamma   90.00
#
_symmetry.space_group_name_H-M   'P 1'
#
loop_
_entity.id
_entity.type
_entity.pdbx_description
1 polymer ?
#
loop_
_entity_poly.entity_id
_entity_poly.type
_entity_poly.pdbx_seq_one_letter_code
_entity_poly.pdbx_strand_id
1 'polypeptide(L)'
;MALMGHENKTPFYIFLLLLLSGCTSLLITGASAGVAYTFTNVAYKTIACPIDQVEFANRLALMKMRIEYVERIETENGITIVAETSELNIYIYLEKITPAMTKIAVNAEKNIVMKDKATAVAIIEETEAMLKSE
;
A
#
# COMPACT_ATOMS: atom_id res chain seq x y z
N MET A 1 2.30 47.01 12.63
CA MET A 1 2.86 46.08 13.61
C MET A 1 1.91 45.05 14.13
N ALA A 2 0.61 45.33 14.21
CA ALA A 2 -0.41 44.32 14.50
C ALA A 2 -0.47 43.17 13.48
N LEU A 3 -0.02 43.42 12.26
CA LEU A 3 0.05 42.45 11.18
C LEU A 3 1.04 41.31 11.45
N MET A 4 2.09 41.54 12.22
CA MET A 4 3.09 40.51 12.53
C MET A 4 2.55 39.44 13.47
N GLY A 5 1.61 39.78 14.34
CA GLY A 5 0.98 38.82 15.23
C GLY A 5 0.05 37.84 14.51
N HIS A 6 -0.52 38.25 13.41
CA HIS A 6 -1.38 37.39 12.58
C HIS A 6 -0.61 36.47 11.67
N GLU A 7 0.52 36.92 11.15
CA GLU A 7 1.33 36.14 10.21
C GLU A 7 1.93 34.88 10.87
N ASN A 8 2.24 34.93 12.14
CA ASN A 8 2.85 33.81 12.85
C ASN A 8 1.88 32.66 13.15
N LYS A 9 0.58 32.94 13.16
CA LYS A 9 -0.42 31.90 13.44
C LYS A 9 -0.86 31.16 12.18
N THR A 10 -0.91 31.84 11.05
CA THR A 10 -1.36 31.26 9.78
C THR A 10 -0.45 30.13 9.30
N PRO A 11 0.88 30.27 9.26
CA PRO A 11 1.77 29.18 8.86
C PRO A 11 1.74 28.00 9.85
N PHE A 12 1.49 28.26 11.12
CA PHE A 12 1.35 27.21 12.12
C PHE A 12 0.11 26.34 11.86
N TYR A 13 -1.02 26.94 11.55
CA TYR A 13 -2.24 26.21 11.22
C TYR A 13 -2.11 25.43 9.92
N ILE A 14 -1.46 26.00 8.92
CA ILE A 14 -1.19 25.33 7.63
C ILE A 14 -0.26 24.13 7.86
N PHE A 15 0.75 24.28 8.68
CA PHE A 15 1.67 23.21 9.05
C PHE A 15 0.96 22.09 9.81
N LEU A 16 0.09 22.45 10.73
CA LEU A 16 -0.71 21.50 11.48
C LEU A 16 -1.68 20.72 10.58
N LEU A 17 -2.30 21.40 9.63
CA LEU A 17 -3.20 20.78 8.65
C LEU A 17 -2.45 19.80 7.73
N LEU A 18 -1.21 20.14 7.36
CA LEU A 18 -0.35 19.26 6.55
C LEU A 18 0.03 17.98 7.31
N LEU A 19 0.22 18.08 8.63
CA LEU A 19 0.50 16.90 9.46
C LEU A 19 -0.71 15.98 9.59
N LEU A 20 -1.93 16.52 9.47
CA LEU A 20 -3.16 15.76 9.56
C LEU A 20 -3.56 15.09 8.23
N SER A 21 -2.90 15.45 7.12
CA SER A 21 -3.24 14.89 5.81
C SER A 21 -2.77 13.44 5.60
N GLY A 22 -2.10 12.84 6.57
CA GLY A 22 -1.83 11.41 6.63
C GLY A 22 -0.97 10.86 5.51
N CYS A 23 -1.28 9.64 5.09
CA CYS A 23 -0.48 8.90 4.10
C CYS A 23 -0.47 9.52 2.70
N THR A 24 -1.44 10.33 2.37
CA THR A 24 -1.62 10.85 1.01
C THR A 24 -0.53 11.80 0.55
N SER A 25 0.01 12.61 1.45
CA SER A 25 1.03 13.60 1.09
C SER A 25 2.39 12.99 0.75
N LEU A 26 2.70 11.86 1.37
CA LEU A 26 3.98 11.16 1.15
C LEU A 26 3.98 10.36 -0.14
N LEU A 27 2.82 9.92 -0.59
CA LEU A 27 2.69 9.16 -1.85
C LEU A 27 2.99 10.01 -3.08
N ILE A 28 2.79 11.32 -2.99
CA ILE A 28 3.07 12.24 -4.09
C ILE A 28 4.57 12.33 -4.38
N THR A 29 5.39 12.35 -3.33
CA THR A 29 6.85 12.39 -3.49
C THR A 29 7.45 11.05 -3.89
N GLY A 30 6.77 9.95 -3.55
CA GLY A 30 7.17 8.61 -3.94
C GLY A 30 6.58 8.12 -5.27
N ALA A 31 5.76 8.95 -5.93
CA ALA A 31 5.03 8.55 -7.14
C ALA A 31 5.94 8.18 -8.32
N SER A 32 7.18 8.69 -8.32
CA SER A 32 8.18 8.35 -9.33
C SER A 32 8.80 6.97 -9.11
N ALA A 33 8.70 6.42 -7.91
CA ALA A 33 9.20 5.09 -7.59
C ALA A 33 8.12 4.06 -7.94
N GLY A 34 8.08 3.61 -9.17
CA GLY A 34 7.15 2.57 -9.62
C GLY A 34 7.28 1.27 -8.83
N VAL A 35 6.47 0.31 -9.18
CA VAL A 35 6.54 -1.04 -8.61
C VAL A 35 7.84 -1.72 -9.08
N ALA A 36 8.60 -2.25 -8.14
CA ALA A 36 9.82 -2.99 -8.44
C ALA A 36 9.57 -4.50 -8.44
N TYR A 37 10.53 -5.25 -8.98
CA TYR A 37 10.46 -6.71 -9.02
C TYR A 37 11.68 -7.32 -8.34
N THR A 38 11.47 -8.41 -7.64
CA THR A 38 12.56 -9.24 -7.13
C THR A 38 13.12 -10.12 -8.23
N PHE A 39 14.22 -10.83 -7.95
CA PHE A 39 14.77 -11.82 -8.87
C PHE A 39 13.78 -12.96 -9.19
N THR A 40 12.82 -13.20 -8.30
CA THR A 40 11.77 -14.21 -8.52
C THR A 40 10.54 -13.64 -9.24
N ASN A 41 10.63 -12.42 -9.75
CA ASN A 41 9.52 -11.71 -10.42
C ASN A 41 8.32 -11.42 -9.52
N VAL A 42 8.55 -11.28 -8.23
CA VAL A 42 7.55 -10.81 -7.28
C VAL A 42 7.52 -9.29 -7.31
N ALA A 43 6.36 -8.73 -7.57
CA ALA A 43 6.18 -7.27 -7.55
C ALA A 43 6.18 -6.77 -6.11
N TYR A 44 6.86 -5.68 -5.83
CA TYR A 44 6.87 -5.10 -4.49
C TYR A 44 6.96 -3.58 -4.51
N LYS A 45 6.49 -2.97 -3.43
CA LYS A 45 6.59 -1.52 -3.21
C LYS A 45 6.56 -1.22 -1.71
N THR A 46 7.28 -0.17 -1.31
CA THR A 46 7.18 0.35 0.06
C THR A 46 6.19 1.51 0.08
N ILE A 47 5.24 1.45 1.01
CA ILE A 47 4.16 2.43 1.15
C ILE A 47 4.33 3.12 2.50
N ALA A 48 4.27 4.45 2.50
CA ALA A 48 4.42 5.27 3.70
C ALA A 48 3.11 5.32 4.50
N CYS A 49 2.64 4.16 4.92
CA CYS A 49 1.44 3.97 5.74
C CYS A 49 1.65 2.84 6.73
N PRO A 50 0.99 2.90 7.90
CA PRO A 50 0.98 1.78 8.85
C PRO A 50 0.39 0.51 8.23
N ILE A 51 0.84 -0.64 8.68
CA ILE A 51 0.44 -1.94 8.15
C ILE A 51 -1.07 -2.18 8.22
N ASP A 52 -1.73 -1.70 9.26
CA ASP A 52 -3.18 -1.85 9.45
C ASP A 52 -3.96 -1.16 8.33
N GLN A 53 -3.51 0.03 7.96
CA GLN A 53 -4.13 0.80 6.87
C GLN A 53 -3.89 0.15 5.52
N VAL A 54 -2.69 -0.35 5.29
CA VAL A 54 -2.35 -1.05 4.05
C VAL A 54 -3.14 -2.34 3.93
N GLU A 55 -3.29 -3.10 5.02
CA GLU A 55 -4.11 -4.32 5.03
C GLU A 55 -5.56 -4.02 4.68
N PHE A 56 -6.14 -3.01 5.31
CA PHE A 56 -7.52 -2.61 5.04
C PHE A 56 -7.71 -2.18 3.59
N ALA A 57 -6.82 -1.33 3.08
CA ALA A 57 -6.84 -0.89 1.69
C ALA A 57 -6.68 -2.05 0.71
N ASN A 58 -5.82 -3.02 1.04
CA ASN A 58 -5.63 -4.22 0.24
C ASN A 58 -6.91 -5.06 0.15
N ARG A 59 -7.61 -5.22 1.26
CA ARG A 59 -8.90 -5.93 1.26
C ARG A 59 -9.91 -5.26 0.34
N LEU A 60 -10.01 -3.93 0.41
CA LEU A 60 -10.89 -3.17 -0.47
C LEU A 60 -10.49 -3.32 -1.95
N ALA A 61 -9.19 -3.31 -2.22
CA ALA A 61 -8.67 -3.51 -3.57
C ALA A 61 -9.04 -4.89 -4.11
N LEU A 62 -8.86 -5.94 -3.31
CA LEU A 62 -9.23 -7.31 -3.69
C LEU A 62 -10.73 -7.42 -3.99
N MET A 63 -11.57 -6.81 -3.16
CA MET A 63 -13.02 -6.79 -3.38
C MET A 63 -13.37 -6.09 -4.70
N LYS A 64 -12.77 -4.94 -4.96
CA LYS A 64 -13.01 -4.18 -6.19
C LYS A 64 -12.57 -4.95 -7.43
N MET A 65 -11.46 -5.68 -7.34
CA MET A 65 -10.92 -6.50 -8.43
C MET A 65 -11.61 -7.86 -8.55
N ARG A 66 -12.56 -8.16 -7.67
CA ARG A 66 -13.27 -9.45 -7.62
C ARG A 66 -12.33 -10.63 -7.41
N ILE A 67 -11.34 -10.43 -6.57
CA ILE A 67 -10.40 -11.47 -6.14
C ILE A 67 -10.87 -12.01 -4.80
N GLU A 68 -11.00 -13.33 -4.70
CA GLU A 68 -11.48 -13.97 -3.49
C GLU A 68 -10.40 -13.97 -2.40
N TYR A 69 -10.74 -13.45 -1.24
CA TYR A 69 -9.90 -13.50 -0.05
C TYR A 69 -10.07 -14.87 0.63
N VAL A 70 -8.98 -15.61 0.75
CA VAL A 70 -9.02 -16.97 1.29
C VAL A 70 -8.59 -17.02 2.74
N GLU A 71 -7.43 -16.48 3.07
CA GLU A 71 -6.83 -16.64 4.39
C GLU A 71 -5.94 -15.46 4.75
N ARG A 72 -5.83 -15.21 6.05
CA ARG A 72 -4.91 -14.25 6.64
C ARG A 72 -3.98 -14.97 7.62
N ILE A 73 -2.70 -14.85 7.39
CA ILE A 73 -1.69 -15.51 8.22
C ILE A 73 -0.82 -14.43 8.86
N GLU A 74 -0.76 -14.42 10.18
CA GLU A 74 0.18 -13.55 10.89
C GLU A 74 1.58 -14.14 10.83
N THR A 75 2.55 -13.28 10.55
CA THR A 75 3.95 -13.65 10.52
C THR A 75 4.73 -12.83 11.54
N GLU A 76 5.98 -13.17 11.77
CA GLU A 76 6.82 -12.46 12.75
C GLU A 76 6.91 -10.95 12.49
N ASN A 77 6.99 -10.55 11.22
CA ASN A 77 7.19 -9.15 10.85
C ASN A 77 6.00 -8.54 10.09
N GLY A 78 4.89 -9.24 10.01
CA GLY A 78 3.76 -8.71 9.26
C GLY A 78 2.63 -9.72 9.05
N ILE A 79 2.07 -9.70 7.85
CA ILE A 79 0.87 -10.46 7.52
C ILE A 79 1.03 -11.00 6.10
N THR A 80 0.61 -12.24 5.90
CA THR A 80 0.43 -12.82 4.56
C THR A 80 -1.06 -12.99 4.29
N ILE A 81 -1.52 -12.43 3.18
CA ILE A 81 -2.89 -12.61 2.71
C ILE A 81 -2.85 -13.58 1.53
N VAL A 82 -3.64 -14.62 1.63
CA VAL A 82 -3.83 -15.59 0.56
C VAL A 82 -5.14 -15.25 -0.15
N ALA A 83 -5.09 -15.10 -1.45
CA ALA A 83 -6.25 -14.80 -2.28
C ALA A 83 -6.19 -15.64 -3.54
N GLU A 84 -7.32 -15.75 -4.23
CA GLU A 84 -7.38 -16.55 -5.44
C GLU A 84 -8.41 -16.04 -6.44
N THR A 85 -8.20 -16.38 -7.70
CA THR A 85 -9.20 -16.28 -8.76
C THR A 85 -9.37 -17.67 -9.36
N SER A 86 -10.25 -17.81 -10.35
CA SER A 86 -10.42 -19.09 -11.05
C SER A 86 -9.12 -19.61 -11.70
N GLU A 87 -8.15 -18.73 -11.96
CA GLU A 87 -6.92 -19.09 -12.66
C GLU A 87 -5.64 -18.84 -11.87
N LEU A 88 -5.70 -18.00 -10.82
CA LEU A 88 -4.51 -17.53 -10.12
C LEU A 88 -4.56 -17.84 -8.64
N ASN A 89 -3.43 -18.24 -8.10
CA ASN A 89 -3.15 -18.22 -6.66
C ASN A 89 -2.34 -16.95 -6.37
N ILE A 90 -2.75 -16.19 -5.39
CA ILE A 90 -2.18 -14.89 -5.08
C ILE A 90 -1.76 -14.84 -3.63
N TYR A 91 -0.50 -14.46 -3.42
CA TYR A 91 0.09 -14.30 -2.09
C TYR A 91 0.51 -12.84 -1.93
N ILE A 92 -0.04 -12.19 -0.93
CA ILE A 92 0.26 -10.80 -0.63
C ILE A 92 0.97 -10.73 0.70
N TYR A 93 2.22 -10.28 0.67
CA TYR A 93 3.07 -10.16 1.86
C TYR A 93 3.11 -8.71 2.29
N LEU A 94 2.61 -8.44 3.48
CA LEU A 94 2.70 -7.12 4.12
C LEU A 94 3.74 -7.21 5.22
N GLU A 95 4.84 -6.50 5.04
CA GLU A 95 5.94 -6.47 6.00
C GLU A 95 6.02 -5.08 6.65
N LYS A 96 5.99 -5.05 7.96
CA LYS A 96 6.15 -3.82 8.72
C LYS A 96 7.61 -3.41 8.74
N ILE A 97 7.94 -2.36 8.02
CA ILE A 97 9.31 -1.81 7.99
C ILE A 97 9.52 -0.87 9.18
N THR A 98 8.58 0.05 9.39
CA THR A 98 8.52 0.93 10.57
C THR A 98 7.05 1.06 10.99
N PRO A 99 6.74 1.68 12.14
CA PRO A 99 5.35 1.94 12.50
C PRO A 99 4.56 2.75 11.46
N ALA A 100 5.26 3.48 10.59
CA ALA A 100 4.65 4.34 9.57
C ALA A 100 4.94 3.88 8.13
N MET A 101 5.61 2.75 7.95
CA MET A 101 5.98 2.26 6.60
C MET A 101 5.77 0.76 6.49
N THR A 102 5.16 0.35 5.38
CA THR A 102 4.87 -1.04 5.08
C THR A 102 5.35 -1.39 3.67
N LYS A 103 6.01 -2.53 3.55
CA LYS A 103 6.35 -3.10 2.25
C LYS A 103 5.25 -4.07 1.85
N ILE A 104 4.67 -3.84 0.68
CA ILE A 104 3.74 -4.78 0.05
C ILE A 104 4.47 -5.52 -1.06
N ALA A 105 4.38 -6.84 -1.05
CA ALA A 105 4.91 -7.68 -2.11
C ALA A 105 3.81 -8.64 -2.57
N VAL A 106 3.63 -8.79 -3.86
CA VAL A 106 2.57 -9.61 -4.43
C VAL A 106 3.15 -10.63 -5.39
N ASN A 107 2.82 -11.88 -5.15
CA ASN A 107 3.13 -13.00 -6.01
C ASN A 107 1.82 -13.57 -6.54
N ALA A 108 1.55 -13.35 -7.81
CA ALA A 108 0.39 -13.94 -8.50
C ALA A 108 0.89 -15.01 -9.46
N GLU A 109 0.42 -16.23 -9.30
CA GLU A 109 0.90 -17.35 -10.09
C GLU A 109 -0.24 -18.22 -10.62
N LYS A 110 -0.16 -18.53 -11.89
CA LYS A 110 -1.09 -19.43 -12.56
C LYS A 110 -0.78 -20.90 -12.24
N ASN A 111 0.51 -21.18 -12.14
CA ASN A 111 1.04 -22.45 -11.65
C ASN A 111 2.47 -22.18 -11.12
N ILE A 112 3.18 -23.21 -10.69
CA ILE A 112 4.52 -23.05 -10.09
C ILE A 112 5.51 -22.33 -11.02
N VAL A 113 5.32 -22.41 -12.32
CA VAL A 113 6.25 -21.86 -13.32
C VAL A 113 5.80 -20.49 -13.86
N MET A 114 4.49 -20.26 -13.99
CA MET A 114 3.97 -19.05 -14.63
C MET A 114 3.53 -18.02 -13.59
N LYS A 115 4.19 -16.87 -13.63
CA LYS A 115 3.86 -15.71 -12.79
C LYS A 115 3.06 -14.68 -13.58
N ASP A 116 2.02 -14.13 -12.99
CA ASP A 116 1.25 -13.04 -13.57
C ASP A 116 1.67 -11.71 -12.95
N LYS A 117 2.67 -11.09 -13.56
CA LYS A 117 3.21 -9.80 -13.12
C LYS A 117 2.18 -8.68 -13.24
N ALA A 118 1.38 -8.70 -14.27
CA ALA A 118 0.38 -7.65 -14.52
C ALA A 118 -0.65 -7.60 -13.39
N THR A 119 -1.16 -8.75 -13.00
CA THR A 119 -2.10 -8.84 -11.87
C THR A 119 -1.44 -8.44 -10.55
N ALA A 120 -0.20 -8.87 -10.32
CA ALA A 120 0.53 -8.49 -9.11
C ALA A 120 0.71 -6.98 -9.00
N VAL A 121 1.12 -6.31 -10.08
CA VAL A 121 1.26 -4.85 -10.13
C VAL A 121 -0.11 -4.17 -9.92
N ALA A 122 -1.13 -4.66 -10.59
CA ALA A 122 -2.48 -4.09 -10.49
C ALA A 122 -3.01 -4.13 -9.05
N ILE A 123 -2.74 -5.19 -8.31
CA ILE A 123 -3.13 -5.30 -6.89
C ILE A 123 -2.43 -4.22 -6.05
N ILE A 124 -1.14 -4.01 -6.26
CA ILE A 124 -0.39 -2.98 -5.54
C ILE A 124 -0.94 -1.58 -5.87
N GLU A 125 -1.13 -1.30 -7.14
CA GLU A 125 -1.65 0.00 -7.61
C GLU A 125 -3.07 0.26 -7.08
N GLU A 126 -3.93 -0.73 -7.09
CA GLU A 126 -5.29 -0.60 -6.58
C GLU A 126 -5.28 -0.41 -5.06
N THR A 127 -4.39 -1.10 -4.34
CA THR A 127 -4.22 -0.89 -2.89
C THR A 127 -3.82 0.55 -2.59
N GLU A 128 -2.89 1.11 -3.34
CA GLU A 128 -2.52 2.52 -3.20
C GLU A 128 -3.67 3.46 -3.52
N ALA A 129 -4.46 3.14 -4.56
CA ALA A 129 -5.62 3.94 -4.92
C ALA A 129 -6.65 3.96 -3.78
N MET A 130 -6.85 2.84 -3.09
CA MET A 130 -7.74 2.78 -1.93
C MET A 130 -7.20 3.63 -0.77
N LEU A 131 -5.90 3.68 -0.54
CA LEU A 131 -5.28 4.53 0.47
C LEU A 131 -5.48 6.02 0.17
N LYS A 132 -5.43 6.41 -1.09
CA LYS A 132 -5.63 7.80 -1.51
C LYS A 132 -7.09 8.26 -1.43
N SER A 133 -8.03 7.33 -1.51
CA SER A 133 -9.47 7.64 -1.48
C SER A 133 -10.02 7.89 -0.07
N GLU A 134 -9.22 7.61 0.96
CA GLU A 134 -9.58 7.87 2.36
C GLU A 134 -9.24 9.35 2.79
#